data_fc56ee701facc1c08f36aaf1a16e1fd2
#
_entry.id   fc56ee701facc1c08f36aaf1a16e1fd2
#
_cell.length_a   1.000
_cell.length_b   1.000
_cell.length_c   1.000
_cell.angle_alpha   90.00
_cell.angle_beta   90.00
_cell.angle_gamma   90.00
#
_symmetry.space_group_name_H-M   'P 1'
#
loop_
_entity.id
_entity.type
_entity.pdbx_description
1 polymer ?
#
loop_
_entity_poly.entity_id
_entity_poly.type
_entity_poly.pdbx_seq_one_letter_code
_entity_poly.pdbx_strand_id
1 'polypeptide(L)'
;MAWFAPLEIEAQAALHMMDNKHRGRFPIGHGDDYVFQAGDMCGHNVIIATLPAGQEYGTGSAAALASQVKRFFPNLWFGLLVGVAAGLPNFSRCPPLDIRLGDVLVGLPTSESAGLIAYDLGKETGQNGFQLLRPGHVLATTETVVRSAIGSIKLLAPNDAEVISPYYESIKHKRHSNGTFVDPGQKQDILYQVGDDGNERLVERERRPDDERTRVWYGAIGSGDKLMKNARKRNELRDKYNVIGLEMEAAGTMNRIPVGVIRGVCDYGDEHKNKEWQPYAAAMAAAYAKAVLSEIPARTIPNKPVAPQNGWCAWQTRRF
;
A
#
# COMPACT_ATOMS: atom_id res chain seq x y z
N MET A 1 -13.38 -1.24 -8.68
CA MET A 1 -12.56 -0.69 -7.59
C MET A 1 -11.33 0.03 -8.14
N ALA A 2 -10.71 0.92 -7.35
CA ALA A 2 -9.45 1.55 -7.75
C ALA A 2 -8.27 0.93 -6.97
N TRP A 3 -7.20 0.59 -7.69
CA TRP A 3 -5.94 0.16 -7.14
C TRP A 3 -4.90 1.26 -7.39
N PHE A 4 -4.50 1.96 -6.35
CA PHE A 4 -3.46 2.98 -6.40
C PHE A 4 -2.11 2.31 -6.20
N ALA A 5 -1.23 2.46 -7.17
CA ALA A 5 0.14 1.96 -7.18
C ALA A 5 1.06 3.11 -7.63
N PRO A 6 1.49 3.99 -6.71
CA PRO A 6 2.21 5.21 -7.04
C PRO A 6 3.48 5.01 -7.84
N LEU A 7 4.28 4.00 -7.49
CA LEU A 7 5.54 3.70 -8.16
C LEU A 7 5.36 2.74 -9.34
N GLU A 8 6.22 2.85 -10.34
CA GLU A 8 6.24 1.93 -11.49
C GLU A 8 6.29 0.46 -11.07
N ILE A 9 7.18 0.10 -10.14
CA ILE A 9 7.33 -1.29 -9.68
C ILE A 9 6.08 -1.81 -8.98
N GLU A 10 5.36 -0.96 -8.25
CA GLU A 10 4.09 -1.29 -7.61
C GLU A 10 2.99 -1.51 -8.66
N ALA A 11 2.94 -0.64 -9.68
CA ALA A 11 2.00 -0.77 -10.79
C ALA A 11 2.28 -2.03 -11.62
N GLN A 12 3.55 -2.38 -11.84
CA GLN A 12 3.94 -3.63 -12.52
C GLN A 12 3.51 -4.86 -11.72
N ALA A 13 3.69 -4.87 -10.39
CA ALA A 13 3.19 -5.94 -9.53
C ALA A 13 1.66 -6.07 -9.63
N ALA A 14 0.94 -4.94 -9.56
CA ALA A 14 -0.52 -4.90 -9.71
C ALA A 14 -0.98 -5.44 -11.08
N LEU A 15 -0.30 -5.06 -12.16
CA LEU A 15 -0.60 -5.55 -13.52
C LEU A 15 -0.39 -7.06 -13.67
N HIS A 16 0.59 -7.63 -12.96
CA HIS A 16 0.82 -9.08 -12.97
C HIS A 16 -0.19 -9.85 -12.11
N MET A 17 -0.86 -9.19 -11.16
CA MET A 17 -1.93 -9.77 -10.35
C MET A 17 -3.28 -9.84 -11.08
N MET A 18 -3.48 -9.09 -12.16
CA MET A 18 -4.72 -9.14 -12.93
C MET A 18 -4.99 -10.53 -13.50
N ASP A 19 -6.23 -10.99 -13.36
CA ASP A 19 -6.71 -12.22 -14.00
C ASP A 19 -6.82 -12.02 -15.51
N ASN A 20 -7.40 -10.87 -15.93
CA ASN A 20 -7.44 -10.44 -17.32
C ASN A 20 -7.15 -8.95 -17.44
N LYS A 21 -6.39 -8.57 -18.47
CA LYS A 21 -6.16 -7.15 -18.81
C LYS A 21 -7.17 -6.73 -19.88
N HIS A 22 -7.88 -5.65 -19.66
CA HIS A 22 -8.79 -5.11 -20.65
C HIS A 22 -7.98 -4.42 -21.77
N ARG A 23 -8.33 -4.72 -23.01
CA ARG A 23 -7.76 -4.02 -24.17
C ARG A 23 -8.45 -2.69 -24.36
N GLY A 24 -7.71 -1.68 -24.79
CA GLY A 24 -8.21 -0.32 -25.03
C GLY A 24 -7.68 0.69 -24.04
N ARG A 25 -8.07 1.93 -24.23
CA ARG A 25 -7.69 3.06 -23.39
C ARG A 25 -8.94 3.87 -23.07
N PHE A 26 -8.97 4.45 -21.88
CA PHE A 26 -10.00 5.43 -21.57
C PHE A 26 -9.79 6.70 -22.42
N PRO A 27 -10.87 7.29 -22.96
CA PRO A 27 -10.75 8.54 -23.67
C PRO A 27 -10.27 9.64 -22.73
N ILE A 28 -9.29 10.41 -23.18
CA ILE A 28 -8.72 11.53 -22.46
C ILE A 28 -9.28 12.81 -23.09
N GLY A 29 -9.86 13.68 -22.24
CA GLY A 29 -10.31 15.01 -22.61
C GLY A 29 -9.30 16.09 -22.23
N HIS A 30 -9.56 17.33 -22.60
CA HIS A 30 -8.76 18.47 -22.17
C HIS A 30 -8.83 18.63 -20.65
N GLY A 31 -7.66 18.67 -19.98
CA GLY A 31 -7.55 18.73 -18.51
C GLY A 31 -7.56 17.37 -17.81
N ASP A 32 -7.40 16.30 -18.56
CA ASP A 32 -7.20 14.96 -18.03
C ASP A 32 -5.72 14.59 -18.17
N ASP A 33 -5.02 14.43 -17.03
CA ASP A 33 -3.55 14.33 -17.00
C ASP A 33 -3.04 12.90 -16.78
N TYR A 34 -3.95 11.94 -16.47
CA TYR A 34 -3.55 10.59 -16.08
C TYR A 34 -4.06 9.51 -17.04
N VAL A 35 -3.22 8.49 -17.24
CA VAL A 35 -3.57 7.30 -18.02
C VAL A 35 -3.78 6.11 -17.08
N PHE A 36 -4.92 5.43 -17.22
CA PHE A 36 -5.28 4.32 -16.38
C PHE A 36 -5.19 2.98 -17.12
N GLN A 37 -4.74 1.95 -16.44
CA GLN A 37 -4.85 0.56 -16.90
C GLN A 37 -6.11 -0.07 -16.28
N ALA A 38 -6.73 -0.99 -17.02
CA ALA A 38 -7.92 -1.67 -16.53
C ALA A 38 -7.84 -3.18 -16.75
N GLY A 39 -8.55 -3.90 -15.91
CA GLY A 39 -8.68 -5.34 -15.97
C GLY A 39 -9.69 -5.85 -14.96
N ASP A 40 -9.72 -7.15 -14.78
CA ASP A 40 -10.46 -7.79 -13.71
C ASP A 40 -9.53 -8.60 -12.81
N MET A 41 -9.93 -8.71 -11.55
CA MET A 41 -9.22 -9.43 -10.51
C MET A 41 -10.24 -9.97 -9.50
N CYS A 42 -10.26 -11.28 -9.27
CA CYS A 42 -11.21 -11.95 -8.38
C CYS A 42 -12.68 -11.56 -8.68
N GLY A 43 -13.04 -11.42 -9.98
CA GLY A 43 -14.38 -11.01 -10.40
C GLY A 43 -14.70 -9.52 -10.26
N HIS A 44 -13.77 -8.70 -9.76
CA HIS A 44 -13.92 -7.25 -9.68
C HIS A 44 -13.33 -6.55 -10.90
N ASN A 45 -14.05 -5.55 -11.45
CA ASN A 45 -13.45 -4.59 -12.38
C ASN A 45 -12.47 -3.69 -11.60
N VAL A 46 -11.21 -3.69 -12.03
CA VAL A 46 -10.10 -2.98 -11.38
C VAL A 46 -9.51 -1.96 -12.34
N ILE A 47 -9.31 -0.74 -11.86
CA ILE A 47 -8.44 0.23 -12.51
C ILE A 47 -7.14 0.36 -11.71
N ILE A 48 -6.00 0.38 -12.39
CA ILE A 48 -4.71 0.70 -11.79
C ILE A 48 -4.40 2.15 -12.10
N ALA A 49 -4.16 2.92 -11.03
CA ALA A 49 -3.79 4.31 -11.06
C ALA A 49 -2.35 4.47 -10.53
N THR A 50 -1.48 5.06 -11.34
CA THR A 50 -0.08 5.31 -11.01
C THR A 50 0.28 6.77 -11.22
N LEU A 51 1.30 7.26 -10.51
CA LEU A 51 1.81 8.61 -10.68
C LEU A 51 2.58 8.74 -12.00
N PRO A 52 2.69 9.96 -12.56
CA PRO A 52 3.47 10.22 -13.76
C PRO A 52 4.93 9.80 -13.61
N ALA A 53 5.56 9.42 -14.72
CA ALA A 53 6.99 9.16 -14.74
C ALA A 53 7.78 10.43 -14.36
N GLY A 54 8.90 10.26 -13.65
CA GLY A 54 9.74 11.38 -13.23
C GLY A 54 9.80 11.57 -11.71
N GLN A 55 9.39 10.57 -10.94
CA GLN A 55 9.47 10.55 -9.47
C GLN A 55 8.57 11.58 -8.77
N GLU A 56 7.40 11.81 -9.32
CA GLU A 56 6.35 12.56 -8.64
C GLU A 56 5.69 11.66 -7.58
N TYR A 57 6.14 11.74 -6.34
CA TYR A 57 5.54 11.05 -5.19
C TYR A 57 5.19 12.06 -4.09
N GLY A 58 4.57 11.58 -3.03
CA GLY A 58 4.14 12.39 -1.90
C GLY A 58 2.64 12.64 -1.86
N THR A 59 2.20 13.21 -0.75
CA THR A 59 0.78 13.38 -0.43
C THR A 59 0.04 14.30 -1.41
N GLY A 60 0.72 15.33 -1.93
CA GLY A 60 0.16 16.24 -2.93
C GLY A 60 -0.14 15.55 -4.25
N SER A 61 0.84 14.83 -4.82
CA SER A 61 0.71 14.08 -6.06
C SER A 61 -0.34 12.97 -5.95
N ALA A 62 -0.36 12.27 -4.81
CA ALA A 62 -1.35 11.24 -4.53
C ALA A 62 -2.78 11.79 -4.44
N ALA A 63 -2.96 12.98 -3.86
CA ALA A 63 -4.26 13.66 -3.81
C ALA A 63 -4.73 14.09 -5.21
N ALA A 64 -3.82 14.57 -6.07
CA ALA A 64 -4.13 14.91 -7.46
C ALA A 64 -4.59 13.68 -8.25
N LEU A 65 -3.84 12.58 -8.18
CA LEU A 65 -4.18 11.30 -8.78
C LEU A 65 -5.56 10.80 -8.31
N ALA A 66 -5.79 10.80 -6.99
CA ALA A 66 -7.07 10.35 -6.42
C ALA A 66 -8.25 11.23 -6.87
N SER A 67 -8.04 12.55 -7.04
CA SER A 67 -9.05 13.46 -7.56
C SER A 67 -9.43 13.12 -9.01
N GLN A 68 -8.45 12.81 -9.85
CA GLN A 68 -8.68 12.39 -11.23
C GLN A 68 -9.40 11.03 -11.28
N VAL A 69 -8.96 10.06 -10.48
CA VAL A 69 -9.65 8.76 -10.38
C VAL A 69 -11.13 8.93 -10.01
N LYS A 70 -11.43 9.77 -9.01
CA LYS A 70 -12.80 10.04 -8.58
C LYS A 70 -13.63 10.71 -9.68
N ARG A 71 -13.03 11.59 -10.47
CA ARG A 71 -13.68 12.27 -11.61
C ARG A 71 -13.99 11.30 -12.75
N PHE A 72 -13.02 10.46 -13.13
CA PHE A 72 -13.17 9.49 -14.21
C PHE A 72 -14.11 8.33 -13.86
N PHE A 73 -14.08 7.89 -12.61
CA PHE A 73 -14.79 6.70 -12.14
C PHE A 73 -15.72 7.02 -10.97
N PRO A 74 -16.83 7.77 -11.21
CA PRO A 74 -17.71 8.22 -10.14
C PRO A 74 -18.42 7.09 -9.40
N ASN A 75 -18.50 5.90 -9.99
CA ASN A 75 -19.15 4.72 -9.42
C ASN A 75 -18.15 3.77 -8.71
N LEU A 76 -17.01 4.28 -8.25
CA LEU A 76 -16.08 3.49 -7.45
C LEU A 76 -16.76 3.01 -6.17
N TRP A 77 -16.58 1.72 -5.90
CA TRP A 77 -17.09 1.14 -4.66
C TRP A 77 -16.10 1.35 -3.49
N PHE A 78 -14.81 0.99 -3.72
CA PHE A 78 -13.73 1.17 -2.76
C PHE A 78 -12.40 1.32 -3.50
N GLY A 79 -11.36 1.71 -2.76
CA GLY A 79 -9.99 1.78 -3.24
C GLY A 79 -9.02 1.00 -2.34
N LEU A 80 -7.91 0.57 -2.94
CA LEU A 80 -6.75 0.05 -2.24
C LEU A 80 -5.52 0.88 -2.65
N LEU A 81 -4.72 1.30 -1.70
CA LEU A 81 -3.41 1.89 -1.92
C LEU A 81 -2.37 0.83 -1.58
N VAL A 82 -1.75 0.29 -2.62
CA VAL A 82 -0.88 -0.88 -2.53
C VAL A 82 0.50 -0.54 -3.04
N GLY A 83 1.50 -0.72 -2.19
CA GLY A 83 2.87 -0.36 -2.55
C GLY A 83 3.86 -0.72 -1.47
N VAL A 84 4.97 0.01 -1.42
CA VAL A 84 6.07 -0.25 -0.50
C VAL A 84 6.15 0.80 0.61
N ALA A 85 6.79 0.45 1.72
CA ALA A 85 7.00 1.34 2.86
C ALA A 85 8.30 1.00 3.61
N ALA A 86 8.74 1.91 4.45
CA ALA A 86 9.69 1.59 5.50
C ALA A 86 8.97 0.86 6.65
N GLY A 87 9.49 -0.29 7.07
CA GLY A 87 9.04 -0.99 8.27
C GLY A 87 9.72 -0.45 9.53
N LEU A 88 8.99 -0.40 10.65
CA LEU A 88 9.48 0.13 11.90
C LEU A 88 9.48 -0.95 13.01
N PRO A 89 10.51 -1.82 13.07
CA PRO A 89 10.61 -2.80 14.13
C PRO A 89 10.67 -2.12 15.51
N ASN A 90 10.09 -2.76 16.53
CA ASN A 90 10.11 -2.26 17.89
C ASN A 90 10.25 -3.42 18.90
N PHE A 91 11.48 -3.67 19.34
CA PHE A 91 11.80 -4.73 20.28
C PHE A 91 11.52 -4.35 21.75
N SER A 92 11.26 -3.07 22.03
CA SER A 92 10.92 -2.60 23.38
C SER A 92 9.45 -2.86 23.75
N ARG A 93 8.63 -3.30 22.78
CA ARG A 93 7.23 -3.67 23.04
C ARG A 93 7.10 -5.11 23.56
N CYS A 94 6.01 -5.37 24.23
CA CYS A 94 5.61 -6.71 24.62
C CYS A 94 4.21 -7.02 24.03
N PRO A 95 4.08 -7.97 23.10
CA PRO A 95 5.17 -8.69 22.40
C PRO A 95 5.99 -7.79 21.47
N PRO A 96 7.25 -8.16 21.17
CA PRO A 96 8.10 -7.42 20.25
C PRO A 96 7.52 -7.36 18.84
N LEU A 97 7.69 -6.24 18.16
CA LEU A 97 7.35 -6.09 16.74
C LEU A 97 8.62 -6.33 15.90
N ASP A 98 8.90 -7.57 15.55
CA ASP A 98 10.00 -7.95 14.66
C ASP A 98 9.57 -7.85 13.19
N ILE A 99 9.31 -6.62 12.74
CA ILE A 99 8.97 -6.33 11.34
C ILE A 99 10.22 -6.52 10.48
N ARG A 100 10.10 -7.27 9.36
CA ARG A 100 11.21 -7.63 8.48
C ARG A 100 10.96 -7.20 7.04
N LEU A 101 12.05 -7.12 6.26
CA LEU A 101 11.96 -6.86 4.82
C LEU A 101 11.16 -7.98 4.14
N GLY A 102 10.17 -7.58 3.33
CA GLY A 102 9.21 -8.48 2.70
C GLY A 102 7.94 -8.73 3.52
N ASP A 103 7.87 -8.31 4.78
CA ASP A 103 6.60 -8.32 5.53
C ASP A 103 5.59 -7.35 4.93
N VAL A 104 4.31 -7.55 5.25
CA VAL A 104 3.22 -6.68 4.80
C VAL A 104 2.68 -5.87 5.97
N LEU A 105 2.51 -4.57 5.77
CA LEU A 105 1.88 -3.66 6.73
C LEU A 105 0.48 -3.30 6.23
N VAL A 106 -0.50 -3.37 7.11
CA VAL A 106 -1.89 -3.03 6.81
C VAL A 106 -2.35 -1.94 7.76
N GLY A 107 -2.75 -0.80 7.19
CA GLY A 107 -3.26 0.34 7.92
C GLY A 107 -4.63 0.05 8.52
N LEU A 108 -4.68 -0.25 9.81
CA LEU A 108 -5.92 -0.46 10.55
C LEU A 108 -5.92 0.36 11.85
N PRO A 109 -7.06 0.95 12.23
CA PRO A 109 -7.19 1.59 13.52
C PRO A 109 -7.06 0.57 14.65
N THR A 110 -6.43 0.99 15.73
CA THR A 110 -6.39 0.29 17.01
C THR A 110 -7.23 1.07 18.03
N SER A 111 -7.38 0.55 19.25
CA SER A 111 -8.12 1.26 20.32
C SER A 111 -7.55 2.65 20.63
N GLU A 112 -6.27 2.87 20.38
CA GLU A 112 -5.54 4.09 20.77
C GLU A 112 -5.08 4.92 19.57
N SER A 113 -5.18 4.42 18.35
CA SER A 113 -4.61 5.08 17.18
C SER A 113 -5.47 4.92 15.93
N ALA A 114 -5.55 5.98 15.13
CA ALA A 114 -6.07 5.90 13.78
C ALA A 114 -5.18 4.96 12.93
N GLY A 115 -5.77 4.30 11.94
CA GLY A 115 -5.02 3.42 11.02
C GLY A 115 -4.01 4.15 10.12
N LEU A 116 -4.11 5.49 10.05
CA LEU A 116 -3.21 6.35 9.28
C LEU A 116 -2.97 7.65 10.03
N ILE A 117 -1.71 8.09 10.08
CA ILE A 117 -1.29 9.32 10.75
C ILE A 117 -0.49 10.19 9.79
N ALA A 118 -1.02 11.38 9.45
CA ALA A 118 -0.29 12.39 8.69
C ALA A 118 0.72 13.10 9.62
N TYR A 119 1.93 12.56 9.72
CA TYR A 119 2.91 12.94 10.74
C TYR A 119 3.66 14.26 10.48
N ASP A 120 3.58 14.83 9.29
CA ASP A 120 4.28 16.06 8.91
C ASP A 120 3.37 17.28 8.76
N LEU A 121 2.06 17.12 8.95
CA LEU A 121 1.12 18.23 8.99
C LEU A 121 1.06 18.81 10.41
N GLY A 122 1.85 19.83 10.68
CA GLY A 122 2.01 20.36 12.02
C GLY A 122 2.31 21.85 12.07
N LYS A 123 2.54 22.32 13.27
CA LYS A 123 3.02 23.68 13.59
C LYS A 123 4.34 23.59 14.35
N GLU A 124 5.27 24.48 14.02
CA GLU A 124 6.47 24.69 14.83
C GLU A 124 6.18 25.69 15.96
N THR A 125 6.59 25.34 17.15
CA THR A 125 6.45 26.20 18.34
C THR A 125 7.79 26.40 19.02
N GLY A 126 8.06 27.62 19.51
CA GLY A 126 9.36 27.94 20.08
C GLY A 126 9.72 27.16 21.36
N GLN A 127 8.73 26.67 22.09
CA GLN A 127 8.94 25.97 23.37
C GLN A 127 8.87 24.43 23.20
N ASN A 128 8.02 23.93 22.33
CA ASN A 128 7.72 22.50 22.22
C ASN A 128 8.08 21.88 20.86
N GLY A 129 8.79 22.63 19.99
CA GLY A 129 9.15 22.18 18.65
C GLY A 129 7.92 21.82 17.79
N PHE A 130 8.05 20.82 16.94
CA PHE A 130 6.98 20.38 16.05
C PHE A 130 5.83 19.70 16.79
N GLN A 131 4.64 20.26 16.61
CA GLN A 131 3.38 19.69 17.11
C GLN A 131 2.45 19.36 15.95
N LEU A 132 1.97 18.14 15.92
CA LEU A 132 1.01 17.69 14.91
C LEU A 132 -0.27 18.53 14.99
N LEU A 133 -0.75 19.03 13.85
CA LEU A 133 -2.08 19.60 13.75
C LEU A 133 -3.10 18.45 13.80
N ARG A 134 -4.16 18.65 14.58
CA ARG A 134 -5.23 17.65 14.73
C ARG A 134 -4.72 16.29 15.24
N PRO A 135 -3.99 16.23 16.35
CA PRO A 135 -3.63 14.95 16.96
C PRO A 135 -4.91 14.15 17.23
N GLY A 136 -4.93 12.90 16.80
CA GLY A 136 -6.12 12.04 16.88
C GLY A 136 -7.20 12.30 15.81
N HIS A 137 -7.00 13.22 14.87
CA HIS A 137 -7.90 13.36 13.73
C HIS A 137 -7.81 12.13 12.85
N VAL A 138 -8.91 11.41 12.74
CA VAL A 138 -9.03 10.28 11.84
C VAL A 138 -9.23 10.83 10.42
N LEU A 139 -8.29 10.56 9.51
CA LEU A 139 -8.53 10.69 8.08
C LEU A 139 -9.69 9.77 7.68
N ALA A 140 -10.20 9.88 6.45
CA ALA A 140 -11.28 9.03 6.00
C ALA A 140 -11.01 7.55 6.37
N THR A 141 -12.02 6.88 6.90
CA THR A 141 -11.88 5.47 7.30
C THR A 141 -11.97 4.58 6.07
N THR A 142 -11.07 3.61 5.96
CA THR A 142 -11.15 2.52 4.96
C THR A 142 -12.57 1.94 4.91
N GLU A 143 -13.09 1.72 3.71
CA GLU A 143 -14.44 1.18 3.50
C GLU A 143 -14.67 -0.10 4.32
N THR A 144 -15.86 -0.22 4.90
CA THR A 144 -16.20 -1.33 5.79
C THR A 144 -16.03 -2.69 5.13
N VAL A 145 -16.33 -2.82 3.84
CA VAL A 145 -16.19 -4.08 3.11
C VAL A 145 -14.72 -4.55 3.06
N VAL A 146 -13.77 -3.63 2.89
CA VAL A 146 -12.34 -3.93 2.90
C VAL A 146 -11.90 -4.36 4.30
N ARG A 147 -12.35 -3.65 5.34
CA ARG A 147 -12.05 -4.02 6.73
C ARG A 147 -12.66 -5.38 7.12
N SER A 148 -13.84 -5.69 6.60
CA SER A 148 -14.49 -6.98 6.81
C SER A 148 -13.71 -8.11 6.14
N ALA A 149 -13.23 -7.91 4.91
CA ALA A 149 -12.37 -8.87 4.21
C ALA A 149 -11.05 -9.13 4.96
N ILE A 150 -10.40 -8.07 5.45
CA ILE A 150 -9.21 -8.21 6.31
C ILE A 150 -9.54 -8.97 7.59
N GLY A 151 -10.70 -8.70 8.20
CA GLY A 151 -11.20 -9.43 9.37
C GLY A 151 -11.42 -10.91 9.08
N SER A 152 -11.99 -11.25 7.91
CA SER A 152 -12.17 -12.64 7.46
C SER A 152 -10.83 -13.36 7.31
N ILE A 153 -9.85 -12.74 6.65
CA ILE A 153 -8.50 -13.30 6.52
C ILE A 153 -7.90 -13.60 7.90
N LYS A 154 -7.93 -12.64 8.81
CA LYS A 154 -7.41 -12.83 10.19
C LYS A 154 -8.10 -13.94 10.97
N LEU A 155 -9.37 -14.19 10.67
CA LEU A 155 -10.17 -15.23 11.33
C LEU A 155 -9.85 -16.63 10.77
N LEU A 156 -9.67 -16.72 9.44
CA LEU A 156 -9.59 -18.01 8.74
C LEU A 156 -8.14 -18.48 8.52
N ALA A 157 -7.19 -17.59 8.52
CA ALA A 157 -5.79 -17.91 8.21
C ALA A 157 -4.87 -17.57 9.40
N PRO A 158 -4.53 -18.54 10.24
CA PRO A 158 -3.58 -18.35 11.33
C PRO A 158 -2.14 -18.12 10.81
N ASN A 159 -1.84 -18.52 9.58
CA ASN A 159 -0.55 -18.32 8.92
C ASN A 159 -0.67 -17.35 7.74
N ASP A 160 -0.03 -16.19 7.85
CA ASP A 160 -0.04 -15.15 6.82
C ASP A 160 0.57 -15.62 5.49
N ALA A 161 1.57 -16.51 5.54
CA ALA A 161 2.20 -17.04 4.35
C ALA A 161 1.23 -17.88 3.49
N GLU A 162 0.32 -18.63 4.10
CA GLU A 162 -0.70 -19.40 3.38
C GLU A 162 -1.64 -18.50 2.57
N VAL A 163 -1.93 -17.30 3.08
CA VAL A 163 -2.78 -16.32 2.40
C VAL A 163 -2.06 -15.70 1.20
N ILE A 164 -0.77 -15.40 1.35
CA ILE A 164 0.01 -14.61 0.39
C ILE A 164 0.63 -15.51 -0.70
N SER A 165 1.14 -16.68 -0.31
CA SER A 165 1.92 -17.57 -1.19
C SER A 165 1.25 -17.90 -2.53
N PRO A 166 -0.04 -18.25 -2.61
CA PRO A 166 -0.64 -18.61 -3.89
C PRO A 166 -0.56 -17.49 -4.93
N TYR A 167 -0.72 -16.25 -4.48
CA TYR A 167 -0.67 -15.08 -5.36
C TYR A 167 0.77 -14.66 -5.66
N TYR A 168 1.67 -14.68 -4.66
CA TYR A 168 3.08 -14.37 -4.86
C TYR A 168 3.74 -15.35 -5.85
N GLU A 169 3.51 -16.66 -5.69
CA GLU A 169 4.04 -17.69 -6.61
C GLU A 169 3.66 -17.42 -8.07
N SER A 170 2.48 -16.84 -8.32
CA SER A 170 2.03 -16.53 -9.67
C SER A 170 2.83 -15.42 -10.36
N ILE A 171 3.50 -14.55 -9.60
CA ILE A 171 4.23 -13.39 -10.15
C ILE A 171 5.72 -13.36 -9.86
N LYS A 172 6.25 -14.14 -8.92
CA LYS A 172 7.66 -14.07 -8.48
C LYS A 172 8.68 -14.12 -9.63
N HIS A 173 8.40 -14.88 -10.69
CA HIS A 173 9.26 -15.00 -11.86
C HIS A 173 8.86 -14.09 -13.02
N LYS A 174 7.83 -13.27 -12.87
CA LYS A 174 7.47 -12.26 -13.88
C LYS A 174 8.54 -11.19 -13.93
N ARG A 175 8.75 -10.64 -15.13
CA ARG A 175 9.77 -9.63 -15.35
C ARG A 175 9.25 -8.23 -15.03
N HIS A 176 10.12 -7.42 -14.46
CA HIS A 176 10.04 -5.97 -14.41
C HIS A 176 11.29 -5.36 -15.05
N SER A 177 11.40 -4.03 -15.11
CA SER A 177 12.49 -3.33 -15.83
C SER A 177 13.91 -3.74 -15.41
N ASN A 178 14.10 -4.17 -14.15
CA ASN A 178 15.44 -4.46 -13.60
C ASN A 178 15.58 -5.90 -13.03
N GLY A 179 14.71 -6.83 -13.41
CA GLY A 179 14.79 -8.21 -12.90
C GLY A 179 13.45 -8.90 -12.74
N THR A 180 13.27 -9.59 -11.63
CA THR A 180 12.05 -10.33 -11.27
C THR A 180 11.66 -10.01 -9.81
N PHE A 181 10.47 -10.46 -9.39
CA PHE A 181 9.95 -10.23 -8.04
C PHE A 181 10.40 -11.28 -7.01
N VAL A 182 11.53 -11.94 -7.25
CA VAL A 182 12.09 -12.99 -6.38
C VAL A 182 12.55 -12.41 -5.04
N ASP A 183 12.35 -13.16 -3.94
CA ASP A 183 12.87 -12.83 -2.60
C ASP A 183 14.41 -12.71 -2.64
N PRO A 184 14.99 -11.57 -2.21
CA PRO A 184 16.45 -11.43 -2.10
C PRO A 184 17.08 -12.38 -1.08
N GLY A 185 16.29 -12.95 -0.19
CA GLY A 185 16.71 -13.91 0.83
C GLY A 185 16.98 -13.30 2.20
N GLN A 186 16.62 -14.04 3.25
CA GLN A 186 16.67 -13.56 4.65
C GLN A 186 18.07 -13.12 5.11
N LYS A 187 19.14 -13.62 4.50
CA LYS A 187 20.52 -13.20 4.84
C LYS A 187 20.81 -11.75 4.46
N GLN A 188 20.05 -11.18 3.52
CA GLN A 188 20.17 -9.79 3.10
C GLN A 188 19.24 -8.86 3.89
N ASP A 189 18.42 -9.39 4.78
CA ASP A 189 17.56 -8.62 5.68
C ASP A 189 18.36 -8.15 6.89
N ILE A 190 19.07 -7.03 6.73
CA ILE A 190 19.98 -6.45 7.71
C ILE A 190 19.32 -5.26 8.38
N LEU A 191 19.21 -5.29 9.71
CA LEU A 191 18.70 -4.20 10.52
C LEU A 191 19.80 -3.61 11.39
N TYR A 192 19.88 -2.27 11.39
CA TYR A 192 20.73 -1.53 12.31
C TYR A 192 19.91 -0.78 13.36
N GLN A 193 20.39 -0.77 14.58
CA GLN A 193 19.85 0.03 15.67
C GLN A 193 20.87 1.08 16.09
N VAL A 194 20.43 2.32 16.22
CA VAL A 194 21.26 3.42 16.73
C VAL A 194 21.16 3.43 18.25
N GLY A 195 22.30 3.27 18.92
CA GLY A 195 22.41 3.38 20.38
C GLY A 195 22.37 4.83 20.86
N ASP A 196 22.30 5.01 22.19
CA ASP A 196 22.33 6.33 22.83
C ASP A 196 23.64 7.08 22.55
N ASP A 197 24.74 6.33 22.33
CA ASP A 197 26.05 6.84 21.94
C ASP A 197 26.12 7.32 20.48
N GLY A 198 25.06 7.12 19.72
CA GLY A 198 24.97 7.48 18.31
C GLY A 198 25.56 6.46 17.36
N ASN A 199 26.14 5.39 17.87
CA ASN A 199 26.72 4.35 17.03
C ASN A 199 25.65 3.37 16.54
N GLU A 200 25.77 2.95 15.29
CA GLU A 200 24.94 1.90 14.72
C GLU A 200 25.46 0.52 15.13
N ARG A 201 24.56 -0.35 15.50
CA ARG A 201 24.84 -1.73 15.86
C ARG A 201 23.93 -2.65 15.05
N LEU A 202 24.52 -3.69 14.51
CA LEU A 202 23.77 -4.77 13.85
C LEU A 202 22.85 -5.44 14.88
N VAL A 203 21.58 -5.61 14.50
CA VAL A 203 20.62 -6.39 15.29
C VAL A 203 20.65 -7.82 14.78
N GLU A 204 21.18 -8.72 15.59
CA GLU A 204 21.13 -10.15 15.28
C GLU A 204 19.71 -10.66 15.46
N ARG A 205 19.19 -11.35 14.43
CA ARG A 205 17.86 -11.94 14.42
C ARG A 205 17.93 -13.37 13.92
N GLU A 206 17.25 -14.26 14.62
CA GLU A 206 17.11 -15.64 14.18
C GLU A 206 16.39 -15.70 12.82
N ARG A 207 16.80 -16.66 11.99
CA ARG A 207 16.10 -16.91 10.72
C ARG A 207 14.68 -17.41 11.02
N ARG A 208 13.69 -16.82 10.35
CA ARG A 208 12.33 -17.36 10.38
C ARG A 208 12.25 -18.66 9.56
N PRO A 209 11.41 -19.63 9.96
CA PRO A 209 11.05 -20.76 9.10
C PRO A 209 10.52 -20.26 7.75
N ASP A 210 10.74 -21.03 6.69
CA ASP A 210 10.34 -20.59 5.34
C ASP A 210 8.82 -20.46 5.17
N ASP A 211 8.05 -21.25 5.89
CA ASP A 211 6.59 -21.17 5.98
C ASP A 211 6.08 -20.01 6.83
N GLU A 212 6.93 -19.37 7.62
CA GLU A 212 6.67 -18.14 8.36
C GLU A 212 7.50 -16.95 7.85
N ARG A 213 8.05 -17.05 6.64
CA ARG A 213 8.98 -16.06 6.07
C ARG A 213 8.40 -14.65 6.06
N THR A 214 7.14 -14.52 5.71
CA THR A 214 6.44 -13.24 5.64
C THR A 214 5.32 -13.19 6.67
N ARG A 215 5.21 -12.07 7.37
CA ARG A 215 4.12 -11.79 8.30
C ARG A 215 3.35 -10.54 7.89
N VAL A 216 2.10 -10.48 8.30
CA VAL A 216 1.23 -9.31 8.12
C VAL A 216 1.09 -8.58 9.45
N TRP A 217 1.44 -7.31 9.45
CA TRP A 217 1.36 -6.44 10.63
C TRP A 217 0.23 -5.44 10.47
N TYR A 218 -0.60 -5.33 11.49
CA TYR A 218 -1.76 -4.46 11.51
C TYR A 218 -1.57 -3.35 12.52
N GLY A 219 -1.76 -2.10 12.08
CA GLY A 219 -1.59 -0.95 12.96
C GLY A 219 -1.60 0.37 12.22
N ALA A 220 -1.21 1.44 12.93
CA ALA A 220 -1.11 2.75 12.33
C ALA A 220 0.10 2.85 11.40
N ILE A 221 -0.10 3.42 10.21
CA ILE A 221 0.98 3.76 9.27
C ILE A 221 1.14 5.27 9.25
N GLY A 222 2.38 5.75 9.36
CA GLY A 222 2.70 7.16 9.23
C GLY A 222 2.81 7.55 7.76
N SER A 223 2.14 8.64 7.36
CA SER A 223 2.17 9.18 6.01
C SER A 223 2.69 10.62 6.02
N GLY A 224 3.61 10.94 5.10
CA GLY A 224 4.16 12.30 4.98
C GLY A 224 5.11 12.44 3.79
N ASP A 225 5.45 13.69 3.45
CA ASP A 225 6.22 14.01 2.24
C ASP A 225 7.74 13.81 2.37
N LYS A 226 8.22 13.38 3.54
CA LYS A 226 9.65 13.23 3.79
C LYS A 226 10.12 11.81 3.54
N LEU A 227 11.05 11.64 2.58
CA LEU A 227 11.77 10.40 2.40
C LEU A 227 12.64 10.13 3.64
N MET A 228 12.22 9.17 4.47
CA MET A 228 12.92 8.86 5.71
C MET A 228 14.22 8.08 5.43
N LYS A 229 15.35 8.65 5.86
CA LYS A 229 16.70 8.04 5.83
C LYS A 229 17.46 8.29 7.13
N ASN A 230 16.76 8.50 8.22
CA ASN A 230 17.34 8.83 9.53
C ASN A 230 16.73 7.93 10.60
N ALA A 231 17.51 7.00 11.10
CA ALA A 231 17.06 6.00 12.07
C ALA A 231 16.55 6.61 13.39
N ARG A 232 17.20 7.69 13.89
CA ARG A 232 16.74 8.38 15.11
C ARG A 232 15.38 9.04 14.89
N LYS A 233 15.23 9.80 13.80
CA LYS A 233 13.96 10.46 13.49
C LYS A 233 12.83 9.47 13.23
N ARG A 234 13.13 8.36 12.56
CA ARG A 234 12.22 7.24 12.37
C ARG A 234 11.76 6.68 13.72
N ASN A 235 12.69 6.42 14.66
CA ASN A 235 12.37 5.91 15.99
C ASN A 235 11.51 6.89 16.79
N GLU A 236 11.83 8.19 16.75
CA GLU A 236 11.01 9.23 17.38
C GLU A 236 9.56 9.21 16.86
N LEU A 237 9.36 9.10 15.55
CA LEU A 237 8.03 9.00 14.95
C LEU A 237 7.31 7.71 15.36
N ARG A 238 8.02 6.57 15.32
CA ARG A 238 7.50 5.29 15.76
C ARG A 238 6.99 5.36 17.20
N ASP A 239 7.81 5.85 18.11
CA ASP A 239 7.51 5.83 19.55
C ASP A 239 6.46 6.89 19.91
N LYS A 240 6.53 8.07 19.28
CA LYS A 240 5.57 9.16 19.52
C LYS A 240 4.17 8.86 19.00
N TYR A 241 4.06 8.21 17.85
CA TYR A 241 2.78 7.99 17.18
C TYR A 241 2.36 6.53 17.11
N ASN A 242 3.14 5.63 17.69
CA ASN A 242 2.88 4.19 17.70
C ASN A 242 2.65 3.61 16.29
N VAL A 243 3.43 4.07 15.29
CA VAL A 243 3.31 3.63 13.90
C VAL A 243 4.19 2.43 13.61
N ILE A 244 3.70 1.53 12.74
CA ILE A 244 4.40 0.31 12.33
C ILE A 244 5.19 0.47 11.04
N GLY A 245 4.95 1.55 10.29
CA GLY A 245 5.64 1.87 9.05
C GLY A 245 5.48 3.32 8.64
N LEU A 246 6.29 3.75 7.65
CA LEU A 246 6.24 5.08 7.05
C LEU A 246 6.12 4.97 5.53
N GLU A 247 5.22 5.74 4.95
CA GLU A 247 5.00 5.85 3.51
C GLU A 247 4.66 7.30 3.13
N MET A 248 4.41 7.61 1.85
CA MET A 248 4.39 8.99 1.39
C MET A 248 3.10 9.43 0.68
N GLU A 249 2.09 8.59 0.50
CA GLU A 249 0.93 8.87 -0.36
C GLU A 249 -0.43 8.77 0.32
N ALA A 250 -0.55 7.96 1.36
CA ALA A 250 -1.83 7.60 1.93
C ALA A 250 -2.62 8.80 2.50
N ALA A 251 -1.95 9.76 3.15
CA ALA A 251 -2.64 10.94 3.67
C ALA A 251 -3.26 11.79 2.55
N GLY A 252 -2.58 11.90 1.40
CA GLY A 252 -3.12 12.58 0.22
C GLY A 252 -4.29 11.84 -0.41
N THR A 253 -4.16 10.55 -0.60
CA THR A 253 -5.21 9.69 -1.19
C THR A 253 -6.48 9.69 -0.32
N MET A 254 -6.32 9.48 1.00
CA MET A 254 -7.42 9.45 1.97
C MET A 254 -8.24 10.75 2.05
N ASN A 255 -7.63 11.88 1.72
CA ASN A 255 -8.34 13.15 1.64
C ASN A 255 -9.35 13.21 0.47
N ARG A 256 -9.30 12.27 -0.46
CA ARG A 256 -10.13 12.22 -1.69
C ARG A 256 -10.96 10.97 -1.80
N ILE A 257 -10.36 9.82 -1.56
CA ILE A 257 -10.99 8.49 -1.66
C ILE A 257 -10.56 7.68 -0.44
N PRO A 258 -11.49 7.13 0.36
CA PRO A 258 -11.16 6.17 1.40
C PRO A 258 -10.52 4.93 0.77
N VAL A 259 -9.30 4.59 1.19
CA VAL A 259 -8.56 3.43 0.67
C VAL A 259 -8.13 2.50 1.79
N GLY A 260 -8.07 1.21 1.50
CA GLY A 260 -7.30 0.27 2.30
C GLY A 260 -5.80 0.48 2.02
N VAL A 261 -5.00 0.70 3.05
CA VAL A 261 -3.55 0.92 2.90
C VAL A 261 -2.82 -0.38 3.17
N ILE A 262 -2.12 -0.90 2.15
CA ILE A 262 -1.39 -2.17 2.19
C ILE A 262 0.02 -1.91 1.66
N ARG A 263 1.03 -2.15 2.47
CA ARG A 263 2.41 -1.80 2.15
C ARG A 263 3.36 -2.98 2.39
N GLY A 264 4.20 -3.31 1.43
CA GLY A 264 5.32 -4.23 1.61
C GLY A 264 6.54 -3.51 2.19
N VAL A 265 7.21 -4.13 3.13
CA VAL A 265 8.40 -3.56 3.78
C VAL A 265 9.60 -3.71 2.86
N CYS A 266 10.12 -2.61 2.33
CA CYS A 266 11.27 -2.61 1.43
C CYS A 266 12.55 -2.01 2.03
N ASP A 267 12.45 -1.33 3.15
CA ASP A 267 13.57 -0.75 3.89
C ASP A 267 13.17 -0.46 5.36
N TYR A 268 14.10 0.04 6.14
CA TYR A 268 13.88 0.39 7.55
C TYR A 268 13.87 1.91 7.81
N GLY A 269 13.83 2.74 6.77
CA GLY A 269 13.80 4.21 6.90
C GLY A 269 15.07 4.79 7.49
N ASP A 270 16.21 4.18 7.22
CA ASP A 270 17.55 4.56 7.66
C ASP A 270 18.49 4.87 6.48
N GLU A 271 19.76 5.12 6.75
CA GLU A 271 20.75 5.46 5.72
C GLU A 271 21.14 4.25 4.84
N HIS A 272 20.88 3.02 5.30
CA HIS A 272 21.13 1.78 4.57
C HIS A 272 20.08 1.43 3.52
N LYS A 273 19.08 2.30 3.34
CA LYS A 273 18.02 2.12 2.35
C LYS A 273 18.59 1.89 0.95
N ASN A 274 18.27 0.74 0.37
CA ASN A 274 18.54 0.41 -1.03
C ASN A 274 17.24 0.03 -1.76
N LYS A 275 17.32 -0.19 -3.07
CA LYS A 275 16.13 -0.51 -3.89
C LYS A 275 15.96 -2.01 -4.18
N GLU A 276 16.84 -2.86 -3.72
CA GLU A 276 16.85 -4.29 -4.05
C GLU A 276 15.61 -5.03 -3.54
N TRP A 277 15.09 -4.58 -2.40
CA TRP A 277 13.90 -5.16 -1.79
C TRP A 277 12.58 -4.64 -2.35
N GLN A 278 12.58 -3.53 -3.10
CA GLN A 278 11.35 -2.91 -3.58
C GLN A 278 10.50 -3.85 -4.46
N PRO A 279 11.06 -4.60 -5.43
CA PRO A 279 10.26 -5.51 -6.25
C PRO A 279 9.58 -6.60 -5.43
N TYR A 280 10.32 -7.26 -4.55
CA TYR A 280 9.77 -8.30 -3.69
C TYR A 280 8.70 -7.75 -2.74
N ALA A 281 8.97 -6.65 -2.07
CA ALA A 281 8.02 -5.99 -1.17
C ALA A 281 6.74 -5.55 -1.90
N ALA A 282 6.85 -4.99 -3.12
CA ALA A 282 5.71 -4.64 -3.95
C ALA A 282 4.87 -5.88 -4.33
N ALA A 283 5.53 -7.00 -4.64
CA ALA A 283 4.86 -8.27 -4.94
C ALA A 283 4.11 -8.82 -3.72
N MET A 284 4.71 -8.76 -2.52
CA MET A 284 4.07 -9.24 -1.30
C MET A 284 2.85 -8.39 -0.92
N ALA A 285 2.94 -7.06 -1.02
CA ALA A 285 1.80 -6.17 -0.84
C ALA A 285 0.69 -6.45 -1.86
N ALA A 286 1.05 -6.66 -3.13
CA ALA A 286 0.10 -6.95 -4.20
C ALA A 286 -0.57 -8.32 -4.00
N ALA A 287 0.18 -9.33 -3.55
CA ALA A 287 -0.35 -10.66 -3.24
C ALA A 287 -1.37 -10.61 -2.09
N TYR A 288 -1.04 -9.90 -1.00
CA TYR A 288 -1.98 -9.72 0.10
C TYR A 288 -3.21 -8.91 -0.32
N ALA A 289 -3.03 -7.86 -1.12
CA ALA A 289 -4.17 -7.08 -1.63
C ALA A 289 -5.10 -7.91 -2.52
N LYS A 290 -4.54 -8.83 -3.34
CA LYS A 290 -5.35 -9.78 -4.12
C LYS A 290 -6.09 -10.77 -3.21
N ALA A 291 -5.48 -11.23 -2.12
CA ALA A 291 -6.14 -12.04 -1.11
C ALA A 291 -7.32 -11.28 -0.46
N VAL A 292 -7.15 -9.99 -0.14
CA VAL A 292 -8.26 -9.16 0.35
C VAL A 292 -9.39 -9.07 -0.68
N LEU A 293 -9.07 -8.94 -1.97
CA LEU A 293 -10.10 -8.90 -3.03
C LEU A 293 -10.82 -10.23 -3.18
N SER A 294 -10.16 -11.36 -2.99
CA SER A 294 -10.80 -12.69 -3.08
C SER A 294 -11.84 -12.92 -1.98
N GLU A 295 -11.69 -12.27 -0.82
CA GLU A 295 -12.66 -12.31 0.27
C GLU A 295 -13.90 -11.42 0.04
N ILE A 296 -13.83 -10.49 -0.91
CA ILE A 296 -14.93 -9.58 -1.20
C ILE A 296 -15.78 -10.16 -2.34
N PRO A 297 -17.06 -10.51 -2.12
CA PRO A 297 -17.92 -10.98 -3.20
C PRO A 297 -18.04 -9.92 -4.31
N ALA A 298 -17.83 -10.34 -5.56
CA ALA A 298 -18.05 -9.46 -6.70
C ALA A 298 -19.51 -9.01 -6.75
N ARG A 299 -19.76 -7.71 -7.00
CA ARG A 299 -21.12 -7.24 -7.21
C ARG A 299 -21.67 -7.83 -8.52
N THR A 300 -22.68 -8.67 -8.44
CA THR A 300 -23.50 -9.03 -9.60
C THR A 300 -24.28 -7.80 -10.04
N ILE A 301 -23.92 -7.24 -11.21
CA ILE A 301 -24.79 -6.26 -11.86
C ILE A 301 -26.03 -7.05 -12.28
N PRO A 302 -27.25 -6.71 -11.79
CA PRO A 302 -28.46 -7.35 -12.30
C PRO A 302 -28.45 -7.24 -13.81
N ASN A 303 -28.66 -8.36 -14.52
CA ASN A 303 -28.61 -8.47 -15.96
C ASN A 303 -29.23 -7.24 -16.64
N LYS A 304 -28.41 -6.36 -17.22
CA LYS A 304 -28.89 -5.55 -18.33
C LYS A 304 -29.27 -6.52 -19.45
N PRO A 305 -30.43 -6.37 -20.08
CA PRO A 305 -30.76 -7.16 -21.25
C PRO A 305 -29.56 -7.09 -22.21
N VAL A 306 -29.10 -8.23 -22.68
CA VAL A 306 -28.04 -8.33 -23.69
C VAL A 306 -28.57 -7.55 -24.91
N ALA A 307 -28.01 -6.35 -25.16
CA ALA A 307 -28.22 -5.68 -26.42
C ALA A 307 -27.69 -6.57 -27.54
N PRO A 308 -28.36 -6.70 -28.65
CA PRO A 308 -27.91 -7.56 -29.75
C PRO A 308 -26.51 -7.16 -30.17
N GLN A 309 -25.68 -8.15 -30.43
CA GLN A 309 -24.31 -8.02 -30.92
C GLN A 309 -24.31 -7.37 -32.31
N ASN A 310 -24.39 -6.07 -32.35
CA ASN A 310 -23.98 -5.29 -33.51
C ASN A 310 -22.98 -4.26 -33.02
N GLY A 311 -21.73 -4.43 -33.54
CA GLY A 311 -20.55 -3.75 -33.13
C GLY A 311 -20.69 -2.25 -32.93
N TRP A 312 -19.77 -1.72 -32.14
CA TRP A 312 -19.49 -0.35 -31.73
C TRP A 312 -20.00 0.01 -30.35
N CYS A 313 -19.03 0.17 -29.44
CA CYS A 313 -19.21 0.69 -28.10
C CYS A 313 -19.97 2.03 -28.10
N ALA A 314 -21.23 1.99 -27.72
CA ALA A 314 -21.98 3.20 -27.37
C ALA A 314 -21.69 3.58 -25.91
N TRP A 315 -20.56 4.24 -25.68
CA TRP A 315 -20.36 5.10 -24.54
C TRP A 315 -20.68 6.53 -24.98
N GLN A 316 -21.93 6.79 -25.26
CA GLN A 316 -22.41 8.17 -25.46
C GLN A 316 -23.52 8.48 -24.48
N THR A 317 -23.28 9.54 -23.75
CA THR A 317 -24.20 10.51 -23.17
C THR A 317 -25.18 10.03 -22.11
N ARG A 318 -24.96 10.40 -20.87
CA ARG A 318 -25.94 11.17 -20.11
C ARG A 318 -25.26 12.31 -19.39
N ARG A 319 -25.33 13.51 -19.97
CA ARG A 319 -25.40 14.75 -19.22
C ARG A 319 -26.76 14.77 -18.52
N PHE A 320 -26.73 14.90 -17.23
CA PHE A 320 -27.50 15.74 -16.32
C PHE A 320 -27.02 15.43 -14.92
#